data_f24f329ea6434e6ed634b2d6336c708c
#
_entry.id   f24f329ea6434e6ed634b2d6336c708c
#
_cell.length_a   1.000
_cell.length_b   1.000
_cell.length_c   1.000
_cell.angle_alpha   90.00
_cell.angle_beta   90.00
_cell.angle_gamma   90.00
#
_symmetry.space_group_name_H-M   'P 1'
#
loop_
_entity.id
_entity.type
_entity.pdbx_description
1 polymer ?
#
loop_
_entity_poly.entity_id
_entity_poly.type
_entity_poly.pdbx_seq_one_letter_code
_entity_poly.pdbx_strand_id
1 'polypeptide(L)'
;IDLHAHRDTTLTILLLSNDIAMQDVVVTAYESRGATSASRIDRKAMEHLQPSSFTDLVELLPGNVSKDPSMGSANLIKLREAGGTGPSDYDVTSFGTSFVIDGVPLNNDANMQYISNSWETGRNTTGKGIDMRSISTDDIAKVEIVRGIPSVEYGDLTSGLVNIERKKGGNDLEARFKADMQSQLFYVGKGIELTDKQFTLNTGIDYLDSKIDPRNNRENFKRVTGSIRAEKRWTNDHWRWTFNSNLNYRGTFENDKNDPDLTPSGAIDSYESSNNALSLAGTLSLNNRKKGFFRSLSLTASASGSWDNIHQEKTVVPSKLSVVPTATQPGVHDAEILPSTYLASLDVNGNPFNAFVKAIATFNYNYRNWFNIIKVGGDWRMNKNYGEGQLYDMRRPISIDITTRPRPFNDIPA
;
A
#
# COMPACT_ATOMS: atom_id res chain seq x y z
N ILE A 1 51.97 32.25 3.39
CA ILE A 1 52.62 33.25 2.50
C ILE A 1 53.42 34.16 3.40
N ASP A 2 54.79 34.10 3.30
CA ASP A 2 55.68 34.96 4.03
C ASP A 2 55.84 36.28 3.26
N LEU A 3 55.44 37.38 3.84
CA LEU A 3 55.56 38.71 3.29
C LEU A 3 56.83 39.36 3.83
N HIS A 4 57.79 39.65 2.95
CA HIS A 4 59.01 40.39 3.34
C HIS A 4 58.76 41.92 3.27
N ALA A 5 59.05 42.62 4.38
CA ALA A 5 59.02 44.05 4.44
C ALA A 5 60.06 44.66 3.43
N HIS A 6 59.71 45.69 2.68
CA HIS A 6 60.47 46.41 1.66
C HIS A 6 60.33 45.96 0.19
N ARG A 7 59.23 45.22 -0.18
CA ARG A 7 58.85 45.04 -1.55
C ARG A 7 57.34 45.30 -1.73
N ASP A 8 57.00 46.09 -2.70
CA ASP A 8 55.59 46.27 -3.09
C ASP A 8 55.11 44.92 -3.62
N THR A 9 54.15 44.35 -2.95
CA THR A 9 53.56 43.08 -3.30
C THR A 9 52.05 43.25 -3.41
N THR A 10 51.48 42.99 -4.60
CA THR A 10 50.04 42.98 -4.81
C THR A 10 49.52 41.54 -4.46
N LEU A 11 48.74 41.41 -3.41
CA LEU A 11 48.11 40.16 -3.04
C LEU A 11 46.64 40.18 -3.52
N THR A 12 46.32 39.32 -4.48
CA THR A 12 44.92 39.11 -4.89
C THR A 12 44.38 37.94 -4.10
N ILE A 13 43.47 38.19 -3.14
CA ILE A 13 42.72 37.17 -2.39
C ILE A 13 41.40 36.94 -3.10
N LEU A 14 41.25 35.77 -3.75
CA LEU A 14 40.00 35.29 -4.25
C LEU A 14 39.25 34.67 -3.06
N LEU A 15 38.26 35.38 -2.55
CA LEU A 15 37.27 34.83 -1.64
C LEU A 15 36.31 34.01 -2.50
N LEU A 16 36.41 32.69 -2.42
CA LEU A 16 35.31 31.83 -2.85
C LEU A 16 34.17 32.10 -1.88
N SER A 17 33.09 32.71 -2.36
CA SER A 17 31.85 32.73 -1.60
C SER A 17 31.41 31.27 -1.43
N ASN A 18 31.51 30.77 -0.24
CA ASN A 18 30.91 29.51 0.10
C ASN A 18 29.44 29.80 0.34
N ASP A 19 28.72 30.16 -0.75
CA ASP A 19 27.28 30.19 -0.72
C ASP A 19 26.88 28.76 -0.39
N ILE A 20 26.45 28.54 0.84
CA ILE A 20 25.67 27.37 1.18
C ILE A 20 24.35 27.59 0.42
N ALA A 21 24.36 27.24 -0.86
CA ALA A 21 23.13 27.08 -1.59
C ALA A 21 22.35 25.97 -0.88
N MET A 22 21.47 26.37 0.01
CA MET A 22 20.44 25.42 0.48
C MET A 22 19.74 24.95 -0.77
N GLN A 23 19.90 23.66 -1.09
CA GLN A 23 19.17 23.06 -2.20
C GLN A 23 17.70 23.31 -1.91
N ASP A 24 17.03 24.00 -2.82
CA ASP A 24 15.60 24.20 -2.72
C ASP A 24 14.92 22.85 -2.53
N VAL A 25 14.20 22.70 -1.41
CA VAL A 25 13.39 21.52 -1.18
C VAL A 25 12.13 21.69 -2.01
N VAL A 26 12.05 20.94 -3.10
CA VAL A 26 10.83 20.88 -3.90
C VAL A 26 9.83 20.00 -3.18
N VAL A 27 8.80 20.63 -2.64
CA VAL A 27 7.73 19.96 -1.86
C VAL A 27 6.64 19.40 -2.76
N THR A 28 6.71 19.63 -4.06
CA THR A 28 5.78 19.08 -5.05
C THR A 28 6.40 17.90 -5.80
N ALA A 29 5.56 16.98 -6.26
CA ALA A 29 6.02 15.90 -7.11
C ALA A 29 6.62 16.44 -8.42
N TYR A 30 7.76 15.89 -8.85
CA TYR A 30 8.31 16.18 -10.16
C TYR A 30 7.52 15.45 -11.24
N GLU A 31 7.06 16.15 -12.26
CA GLU A 31 6.42 15.52 -13.40
C GLU A 31 7.42 15.25 -14.52
N SER A 32 7.37 14.02 -15.06
CA SER A 32 8.12 13.68 -16.26
C SER A 32 7.46 14.33 -17.49
N ARG A 33 8.26 14.98 -18.32
CA ARG A 33 7.81 15.49 -19.63
C ARG A 33 7.97 14.36 -20.66
N GLY A 34 6.87 13.81 -21.14
CA GLY A 34 6.90 12.75 -22.14
C GLY A 34 5.55 12.05 -22.33
N ALA A 35 5.53 10.97 -23.10
CA ALA A 35 4.34 10.17 -23.37
C ALA A 35 3.78 9.45 -22.10
N THR A 36 4.63 9.25 -21.09
CA THR A 36 4.26 8.75 -19.78
C THR A 36 4.14 9.90 -18.79
N SER A 37 2.93 10.23 -18.35
CA SER A 37 2.75 11.15 -17.23
C SER A 37 3.10 10.40 -15.93
N ALA A 38 4.29 10.65 -15.40
CA ALA A 38 4.74 10.10 -14.15
C ALA A 38 5.08 11.23 -13.17
N SER A 39 4.58 11.13 -11.96
CA SER A 39 4.92 12.03 -10.86
C SER A 39 5.86 11.31 -9.91
N ARG A 40 6.96 11.96 -9.53
CA ARG A 40 7.97 11.41 -8.65
C ARG A 40 8.04 12.21 -7.35
N ILE A 41 8.00 11.50 -6.24
CA ILE A 41 8.14 12.04 -4.89
C ILE A 41 9.43 11.48 -4.29
N ASP A 42 10.39 12.35 -3.99
CA ASP A 42 11.66 11.97 -3.41
C ASP A 42 11.63 12.04 -1.88
N ARG A 43 12.59 11.40 -1.23
CA ARG A 43 12.70 11.34 0.23
C ARG A 43 12.68 12.72 0.90
N LYS A 44 13.34 13.71 0.33
CA LYS A 44 13.37 15.08 0.87
C LYS A 44 11.98 15.71 0.96
N ALA A 45 11.14 15.49 -0.05
CA ALA A 45 9.76 15.96 -0.02
C ALA A 45 8.94 15.26 1.09
N MET A 46 9.16 13.95 1.29
CA MET A 46 8.51 13.20 2.37
C MET A 46 8.97 13.67 3.74
N GLU A 47 10.25 13.94 3.93
CA GLU A 47 10.80 14.47 5.19
C GLU A 47 10.24 15.85 5.53
N HIS A 48 9.97 16.66 4.53
CA HIS A 48 9.35 17.97 4.73
C HIS A 48 7.85 17.85 5.06
N LEU A 49 7.14 16.97 4.37
CA LEU A 49 5.71 16.72 4.59
C LEU A 49 5.45 15.99 5.92
N GLN A 50 6.38 15.15 6.37
CA GLN A 50 6.25 14.29 7.55
C GLN A 50 4.96 13.45 7.54
N PRO A 51 4.74 12.63 6.51
CA PRO A 51 3.50 11.90 6.34
C PRO A 51 3.28 10.87 7.45
N SER A 52 2.04 10.64 7.85
CA SER A 52 1.63 9.58 8.77
C SER A 52 1.32 8.28 8.03
N SER A 53 0.89 8.40 6.79
CA SER A 53 0.62 7.28 5.89
C SER A 53 0.89 7.62 4.43
N PHE A 54 0.80 6.61 3.55
CA PHE A 54 0.95 6.83 2.11
C PHE A 54 -0.13 7.78 1.54
N THR A 55 -1.28 7.88 2.19
CA THR A 55 -2.36 8.80 1.80
C THR A 55 -1.86 10.24 1.67
N ASP A 56 -1.04 10.68 2.62
CA ASP A 56 -0.53 12.05 2.67
C ASP A 56 0.39 12.36 1.47
N LEU A 57 1.06 11.34 0.91
CA LEU A 57 1.92 11.52 -0.26
C LEU A 57 1.13 11.82 -1.55
N VAL A 58 -0.10 11.33 -1.63
CA VAL A 58 -0.97 11.56 -2.80
C VAL A 58 -1.36 13.03 -2.92
N GLU A 59 -1.34 13.79 -1.82
CA GLU A 59 -1.59 15.23 -1.80
C GLU A 59 -0.53 16.04 -2.58
N LEU A 60 0.68 15.51 -2.68
CA LEU A 60 1.75 16.14 -3.46
C LEU A 60 1.56 16.02 -4.98
N LEU A 61 0.57 15.24 -5.43
CA LEU A 61 0.30 15.05 -6.85
C LEU A 61 -0.39 16.29 -7.43
N PRO A 62 0.10 16.80 -8.57
CA PRO A 62 -0.54 17.91 -9.27
C PRO A 62 -1.99 17.57 -9.64
N GLY A 63 -2.90 18.50 -9.35
CA GLY A 63 -4.32 18.35 -9.64
C GLY A 63 -5.11 17.53 -8.61
N ASN A 64 -4.47 17.06 -7.57
CA ASN A 64 -5.18 16.47 -6.44
C ASN A 64 -5.62 17.55 -5.46
N VAL A 65 -6.84 17.45 -4.94
CA VAL A 65 -7.33 18.35 -3.90
C VAL A 65 -6.93 17.76 -2.57
N SER A 66 -6.15 18.53 -1.80
CA SER A 66 -5.83 18.15 -0.42
C SER A 66 -7.14 17.99 0.36
N LYS A 67 -7.30 16.82 0.96
CA LYS A 67 -8.34 16.54 1.95
C LYS A 67 -7.62 16.29 3.25
N ASP A 68 -8.18 16.75 4.35
CA ASP A 68 -7.67 16.35 5.65
C ASP A 68 -7.55 14.82 5.70
N PRO A 69 -6.36 14.26 5.95
CA PRO A 69 -6.15 12.82 5.96
C PRO A 69 -6.96 12.21 7.09
N SER A 70 -8.16 11.74 6.76
CA SER A 70 -8.98 11.02 7.72
C SER A 70 -8.50 9.59 7.82
N MET A 71 -7.92 9.24 8.95
CA MET A 71 -7.53 7.87 9.26
C MET A 71 -8.72 6.98 9.68
N GLY A 72 -9.90 7.56 9.87
CA GLY A 72 -11.11 6.85 10.29
C GLY A 72 -11.86 6.14 9.16
N SER A 73 -11.41 6.27 7.91
CA SER A 73 -11.98 5.55 6.77
C SER A 73 -10.88 4.99 5.89
N ALA A 74 -11.16 3.92 5.15
CA ALA A 74 -10.25 3.34 4.19
C ALA A 74 -9.87 4.36 3.11
N ASN A 75 -8.58 4.50 2.85
CA ASN A 75 -8.05 5.41 1.85
C ASN A 75 -7.56 4.63 0.63
N LEU A 76 -8.40 4.60 -0.40
CA LEU A 76 -8.15 3.92 -1.66
C LEU A 76 -7.67 4.91 -2.71
N ILE A 77 -6.62 4.56 -3.44
CA ILE A 77 -6.11 5.43 -4.49
C ILE A 77 -7.01 5.42 -5.72
N LYS A 78 -7.25 6.60 -6.29
CA LYS A 78 -8.01 6.81 -7.51
C LYS A 78 -7.21 7.72 -8.43
N LEU A 79 -6.59 7.17 -9.48
CA LEU A 79 -5.69 7.92 -10.36
C LEU A 79 -6.35 8.47 -11.61
N ARG A 80 -7.40 7.85 -12.09
CA ARG A 80 -8.10 8.22 -13.33
C ARG A 80 -9.58 7.92 -13.22
N GLU A 81 -10.31 8.74 -12.49
CA GLU A 81 -11.76 8.64 -12.51
C GLU A 81 -12.37 9.61 -13.51
N ALA A 82 -12.98 9.04 -14.53
CA ALA A 82 -13.95 9.75 -15.36
C ALA A 82 -15.34 9.35 -14.86
N GLY A 83 -15.87 10.12 -13.93
CA GLY A 83 -17.28 10.09 -13.59
C GLY A 83 -17.74 8.88 -12.77
N GLY A 84 -18.03 9.08 -11.54
CA GLY A 84 -18.63 8.17 -10.61
C GLY A 84 -18.57 8.80 -9.24
N THR A 85 -19.38 9.80 -8.98
CA THR A 85 -19.38 10.53 -7.71
C THR A 85 -20.38 9.99 -6.70
N GLY A 86 -20.96 8.82 -6.95
CA GLY A 86 -21.84 8.17 -6.01
C GLY A 86 -21.07 7.36 -4.99
N PRO A 87 -21.49 7.32 -3.73
CA PRO A 87 -21.06 6.30 -2.78
C PRO A 87 -21.62 4.97 -3.27
N SER A 88 -20.93 4.34 -4.21
CA SER A 88 -21.29 3.02 -4.67
C SER A 88 -20.54 2.03 -3.81
N ASP A 89 -21.24 1.17 -3.13
CA ASP A 89 -20.68 0.04 -2.40
C ASP A 89 -19.86 -0.88 -3.31
N TYR A 90 -20.01 -0.74 -4.63
CA TYR A 90 -19.32 -1.47 -5.69
C TYR A 90 -18.14 -0.70 -6.31
N ASP A 91 -17.61 0.30 -5.62
CA ASP A 91 -16.45 1.04 -6.14
C ASP A 91 -15.18 0.17 -6.13
N VAL A 92 -14.93 -0.45 -7.26
CA VAL A 92 -13.76 -1.30 -7.52
C VAL A 92 -12.67 -0.59 -8.34
N THR A 93 -12.80 0.71 -8.54
CA THR A 93 -11.88 1.48 -9.41
C THR A 93 -10.43 1.46 -8.92
N SER A 94 -10.23 1.34 -7.62
CA SER A 94 -8.89 1.24 -7.02
C SER A 94 -8.13 -0.04 -7.38
N PHE A 95 -8.80 -1.12 -7.79
CA PHE A 95 -8.15 -2.32 -8.32
C PHE A 95 -7.43 -2.07 -9.64
N GLY A 96 -7.84 -1.06 -10.40
CA GLY A 96 -7.17 -0.65 -11.61
C GLY A 96 -5.79 -0.03 -11.39
N THR A 97 -5.42 0.29 -10.15
CA THR A 97 -4.12 0.85 -9.78
C THR A 97 -3.25 -0.23 -9.13
N SER A 98 -2.16 -0.59 -9.78
CA SER A 98 -1.19 -1.54 -9.23
C SER A 98 -0.20 -0.84 -8.31
N PHE A 99 0.01 -1.40 -7.11
CA PHE A 99 1.09 -1.02 -6.20
C PHE A 99 2.24 -2.01 -6.33
N VAL A 100 3.45 -1.49 -6.54
CA VAL A 100 4.67 -2.29 -6.64
C VAL A 100 5.68 -1.77 -5.62
N ILE A 101 6.18 -2.63 -4.76
CA ILE A 101 7.17 -2.30 -3.74
C ILE A 101 8.45 -3.08 -4.02
N ASP A 102 9.56 -2.38 -4.31
CA ASP A 102 10.85 -2.97 -4.68
C ASP A 102 10.74 -4.01 -5.83
N GLY A 103 9.86 -3.76 -6.80
CA GLY A 103 9.65 -4.63 -7.97
C GLY A 103 8.66 -5.77 -7.75
N VAL A 104 8.04 -5.87 -6.58
CA VAL A 104 7.06 -6.89 -6.21
C VAL A 104 5.68 -6.27 -6.12
N PRO A 105 4.66 -6.81 -6.81
CA PRO A 105 3.31 -6.30 -6.69
C PRO A 105 2.74 -6.56 -5.28
N LEU A 106 2.14 -5.53 -4.71
CA LEU A 106 1.30 -5.63 -3.53
C LEU A 106 -0.13 -5.91 -4.02
N ASN A 107 -0.63 -7.10 -3.74
CA ASN A 107 -1.87 -7.60 -4.30
C ASN A 107 -2.83 -8.03 -3.20
N ASN A 108 -4.12 -7.73 -3.37
CA ASN A 108 -5.21 -8.21 -2.54
C ASN A 108 -6.34 -8.86 -3.36
N ASP A 109 -6.08 -9.27 -4.61
CA ASP A 109 -7.07 -9.85 -5.54
C ASP A 109 -7.66 -11.16 -5.00
N ALA A 110 -6.95 -11.86 -4.13
CA ALA A 110 -7.47 -13.07 -3.48
C ALA A 110 -8.57 -12.77 -2.44
N ASN A 111 -8.82 -11.51 -2.08
CA ASN A 111 -9.82 -11.13 -1.09
C ASN A 111 -10.96 -10.31 -1.73
N MET A 112 -11.71 -10.93 -2.62
CA MET A 112 -12.76 -10.31 -3.45
C MET A 112 -14.14 -10.34 -2.82
N GLN A 113 -14.24 -10.40 -1.49
CA GLN A 113 -15.54 -10.40 -0.83
C GLN A 113 -16.20 -9.02 -0.88
N TYR A 114 -17.49 -9.03 -1.01
CA TYR A 114 -18.33 -7.86 -0.93
C TYR A 114 -19.19 -7.91 0.33
N ILE A 115 -19.04 -6.92 1.20
CA ILE A 115 -19.85 -6.73 2.40
C ILE A 115 -20.84 -5.60 2.09
N SER A 116 -22.10 -5.96 1.93
CA SER A 116 -23.14 -5.01 1.55
C SER A 116 -23.75 -4.31 2.75
N ASN A 117 -24.24 -3.09 2.52
CA ASN A 117 -25.12 -2.34 3.43
C ASN A 117 -24.66 -2.21 4.87
N SER A 118 -23.37 -2.28 5.10
CA SER A 118 -22.81 -1.79 6.31
C SER A 118 -22.69 -0.27 6.17
N TRP A 119 -23.17 0.52 7.12
CA TRP A 119 -22.85 1.95 7.15
C TRP A 119 -21.34 2.16 7.33
N GLU A 120 -20.63 1.09 7.71
CA GLU A 120 -19.17 0.97 7.76
C GLU A 120 -18.52 0.70 6.40
N THR A 121 -19.24 0.85 5.29
CA THR A 121 -18.66 0.68 3.93
C THR A 121 -17.43 1.53 3.68
N GLY A 122 -17.32 2.67 4.35
CA GLY A 122 -16.14 3.54 4.32
C GLY A 122 -14.90 2.95 4.98
N ARG A 123 -15.03 2.00 5.91
CA ARG A 123 -13.93 1.36 6.64
C ARG A 123 -13.49 0.05 5.99
N ASN A 124 -14.43 -0.65 5.39
CA ASN A 124 -14.17 -1.95 4.80
C ASN A 124 -13.36 -1.83 3.50
N THR A 125 -12.21 -2.50 3.45
CA THR A 125 -11.31 -2.58 2.29
C THR A 125 -11.42 -3.88 1.51
N THR A 126 -12.19 -4.83 2.02
CA THR A 126 -12.37 -6.15 1.39
C THR A 126 -13.04 -5.97 0.02
N GLY A 127 -12.40 -6.48 -1.03
CA GLY A 127 -12.90 -6.34 -2.39
C GLY A 127 -12.79 -4.95 -3.01
N LYS A 128 -11.98 -4.03 -2.44
CA LYS A 128 -11.91 -2.63 -2.88
C LYS A 128 -10.52 -2.13 -3.30
N GLY A 129 -9.46 -2.91 -3.13
CA GLY A 129 -8.08 -2.50 -3.46
C GLY A 129 -7.21 -2.30 -2.23
N ILE A 130 -6.11 -1.58 -2.38
CA ILE A 130 -5.11 -1.39 -1.32
C ILE A 130 -5.46 -0.17 -0.47
N ASP A 131 -5.61 -0.38 0.83
CA ASP A 131 -5.74 0.72 1.79
C ASP A 131 -4.38 1.38 2.05
N MET A 132 -4.25 2.63 1.61
CA MET A 132 -3.03 3.42 1.75
C MET A 132 -2.66 3.71 3.20
N ARG A 133 -3.60 3.67 4.16
CA ARG A 133 -3.32 3.80 5.58
C ARG A 133 -2.38 2.69 6.08
N SER A 134 -2.43 1.54 5.44
CA SER A 134 -1.62 0.37 5.79
C SER A 134 -0.15 0.47 5.37
N ILE A 135 0.23 1.46 4.57
CA ILE A 135 1.58 1.61 4.03
C ILE A 135 2.34 2.65 4.87
N SER A 136 3.39 2.21 5.57
CA SER A 136 4.32 3.12 6.25
C SER A 136 5.21 3.85 5.24
N THR A 137 5.52 5.12 5.52
CA THR A 137 6.32 5.99 4.64
C THR A 137 7.75 6.20 5.12
N ASP A 138 8.09 5.73 6.31
CA ASP A 138 9.37 6.03 6.95
C ASP A 138 10.57 5.36 6.28
N ASP A 139 10.37 4.18 5.74
CA ASP A 139 11.39 3.43 5.03
C ASP A 139 11.39 3.64 3.50
N ILE A 140 10.52 4.51 2.98
CA ILE A 140 10.44 4.83 1.56
C ILE A 140 11.54 5.82 1.18
N ALA A 141 12.26 5.51 0.11
CA ALA A 141 13.24 6.39 -0.51
C ALA A 141 12.64 7.22 -1.64
N LYS A 142 11.77 6.61 -2.44
CA LYS A 142 11.17 7.23 -3.62
C LYS A 142 9.82 6.59 -3.94
N VAL A 143 8.90 7.42 -4.40
CA VAL A 143 7.63 6.98 -4.99
C VAL A 143 7.54 7.52 -6.41
N GLU A 144 7.14 6.67 -7.35
CA GLU A 144 6.82 7.06 -8.72
C GLU A 144 5.38 6.64 -9.03
N ILE A 145 4.56 7.60 -9.39
CA ILE A 145 3.15 7.39 -9.70
C ILE A 145 2.95 7.64 -11.19
N VAL A 146 2.72 6.57 -11.93
CA VAL A 146 2.52 6.60 -13.39
C VAL A 146 1.03 6.64 -13.67
N ARG A 147 0.57 7.77 -14.20
CA ARG A 147 -0.82 8.01 -14.63
C ARG A 147 -1.01 7.80 -16.12
N GLY A 148 0.10 7.70 -16.86
CA GLY A 148 0.16 7.47 -18.29
C GLY A 148 0.15 5.99 -18.66
N ILE A 149 0.80 5.66 -19.76
CA ILE A 149 1.02 4.28 -20.20
C ILE A 149 2.27 3.76 -19.48
N PRO A 150 2.14 2.82 -18.53
CA PRO A 150 3.29 2.25 -17.87
C PRO A 150 4.12 1.39 -18.82
N SER A 151 5.31 0.99 -18.36
CA SER A 151 6.13 0.02 -19.09
C SER A 151 5.37 -1.30 -19.25
N VAL A 152 5.55 -1.95 -20.39
CA VAL A 152 5.01 -3.31 -20.68
C VAL A 152 5.45 -4.37 -19.66
N GLU A 153 6.44 -4.07 -18.82
CA GLU A 153 6.86 -4.93 -17.70
C GLU A 153 5.82 -5.05 -16.58
N TYR A 154 4.85 -4.15 -16.55
CA TYR A 154 3.77 -4.12 -15.58
C TYR A 154 2.46 -4.45 -16.27
N GLY A 155 1.85 -5.57 -15.90
CA GLY A 155 0.53 -5.97 -16.35
C GLY A 155 -0.54 -5.70 -15.31
N ASP A 156 -1.77 -6.03 -15.62
CA ASP A 156 -2.90 -6.09 -14.70
C ASP A 156 -3.22 -4.73 -14.05
N LEU A 157 -3.26 -3.70 -14.86
CA LEU A 157 -3.60 -2.35 -14.43
C LEU A 157 -4.38 -1.60 -15.53
N THR A 158 -5.35 -0.81 -15.13
CA THR A 158 -6.18 0.01 -16.03
C THR A 158 -6.09 1.51 -15.73
N SER A 159 -5.80 1.86 -14.48
CA SER A 159 -5.80 3.26 -14.02
C SER A 159 -4.41 3.83 -13.83
N GLY A 160 -3.44 3.03 -13.38
CA GLY A 160 -2.08 3.50 -13.17
C GLY A 160 -1.22 2.56 -12.34
N LEU A 161 0.02 3.03 -12.08
CA LEU A 161 1.02 2.29 -11.32
C LEU A 161 1.57 3.19 -10.21
N VAL A 162 1.64 2.66 -9.00
CA VAL A 162 2.38 3.22 -7.87
C VAL A 162 3.60 2.36 -7.62
N ASN A 163 4.78 2.86 -7.96
CA ASN A 163 6.04 2.17 -7.75
C ASN A 163 6.78 2.78 -6.56
N ILE A 164 6.99 1.98 -5.53
CA ILE A 164 7.62 2.37 -4.27
C ILE A 164 9.00 1.72 -4.19
N GLU A 165 10.01 2.53 -4.04
CA GLU A 165 11.38 2.08 -3.76
C GLU A 165 11.72 2.43 -2.31
N ARG A 166 12.18 1.42 -1.54
CA ARG A 166 12.56 1.61 -0.14
C ARG A 166 14.05 1.92 0.01
N LYS A 167 14.41 2.52 1.15
CA LYS A 167 15.80 2.86 1.50
C LYS A 167 16.68 1.62 1.47
N LYS A 168 17.89 1.78 0.96
CA LYS A 168 18.93 0.73 0.90
C LYS A 168 20.25 1.29 1.38
N GLY A 169 20.93 0.51 2.23
CA GLY A 169 22.21 0.91 2.81
C GLY A 169 22.10 1.94 3.92
N GLY A 170 23.22 2.60 4.21
CA GLY A 170 23.35 3.52 5.34
C GLY A 170 23.72 2.81 6.64
N ASN A 171 24.26 3.57 7.60
CA ASN A 171 24.66 3.07 8.92
C ASN A 171 23.93 3.80 10.07
N ASP A 172 23.08 4.75 9.74
CA ASP A 172 22.46 5.61 10.73
C ASP A 172 21.30 4.90 11.43
N LEU A 173 21.15 5.19 12.70
CA LEU A 173 19.93 4.90 13.45
C LEU A 173 18.94 6.05 13.21
N GLU A 174 17.81 5.74 12.65
CA GLU A 174 16.72 6.67 12.45
C GLU A 174 15.64 6.43 13.51
N ALA A 175 15.18 7.49 14.15
CA ALA A 175 14.01 7.44 15.02
C ALA A 175 13.12 8.64 14.71
N ARG A 176 11.83 8.40 14.58
CA ARG A 176 10.83 9.45 14.38
C ARG A 176 9.68 9.28 15.34
N PHE A 177 9.33 10.36 15.98
CA PHE A 177 8.09 10.51 16.73
C PHE A 177 7.29 11.65 16.11
N LYS A 178 6.02 11.40 15.82
CA LYS A 178 5.06 12.41 15.40
C LYS A 178 3.82 12.29 16.26
N ALA A 179 3.32 13.43 16.74
CA ALA A 179 2.02 13.50 17.39
C ALA A 179 1.27 14.70 16.83
N ASP A 180 0.06 14.48 16.43
CA ASP A 180 -0.90 15.51 16.02
C ASP A 180 -2.23 15.32 16.74
N MET A 181 -3.25 16.09 16.38
CA MET A 181 -4.55 16.03 17.04
C MET A 181 -5.25 14.69 16.90
N GLN A 182 -4.93 13.90 15.90
CA GLN A 182 -5.64 12.67 15.55
C GLN A 182 -4.73 11.42 15.55
N SER A 183 -3.40 11.59 15.55
CA SER A 183 -2.50 10.46 15.42
C SER A 183 -1.22 10.58 16.24
N GLN A 184 -0.68 9.41 16.60
CA GLN A 184 0.64 9.24 17.17
C GLN A 184 1.39 8.19 16.37
N LEU A 185 2.58 8.53 15.92
CA LEU A 185 3.43 7.65 15.12
C LEU A 185 4.81 7.53 15.76
N PHE A 186 5.29 6.30 15.84
CA PHE A 186 6.65 5.95 16.26
C PHE A 186 7.30 5.11 15.17
N TYR A 187 8.48 5.50 14.77
CA TYR A 187 9.32 4.73 13.86
C TYR A 187 10.73 4.63 14.40
N VAL A 188 11.29 3.43 14.29
CA VAL A 188 12.73 3.18 14.53
C VAL A 188 13.25 2.31 13.41
N GLY A 189 14.35 2.74 12.80
CA GLY A 189 15.01 2.01 11.72
C GLY A 189 16.51 2.06 11.83
N LYS A 190 17.19 0.98 11.40
CA LYS A 190 18.64 0.88 11.38
C LYS A 190 19.12 0.30 10.06
N GLY A 191 20.05 1.01 9.43
CA GLY A 191 20.87 0.47 8.35
C GLY A 191 22.19 -0.09 8.89
N ILE A 192 22.71 -1.12 8.24
CA ILE A 192 24.03 -1.69 8.46
C ILE A 192 24.65 -1.92 7.10
N GLU A 193 25.77 -1.26 6.83
CA GLU A 193 26.49 -1.41 5.58
C GLU A 193 27.90 -1.98 5.84
N LEU A 194 28.15 -3.16 5.31
CA LEU A 194 29.44 -3.83 5.37
C LEU A 194 30.10 -3.71 3.99
N THR A 195 30.78 -2.59 3.77
CA THR A 195 31.36 -2.23 2.47
C THR A 195 32.33 -3.30 1.96
N ASP A 196 33.21 -3.83 2.83
CA ASP A 196 34.18 -4.88 2.47
C ASP A 196 33.49 -6.17 1.99
N LYS A 197 32.29 -6.45 2.52
CA LYS A 197 31.53 -7.63 2.17
C LYS A 197 30.48 -7.36 1.08
N GLN A 198 30.36 -6.11 0.61
CA GLN A 198 29.31 -5.68 -0.31
C GLN A 198 27.91 -6.17 0.14
N PHE A 199 27.64 -5.99 1.42
CA PHE A 199 26.41 -6.42 2.07
C PHE A 199 25.77 -5.27 2.81
N THR A 200 24.46 -5.10 2.63
CA THR A 200 23.65 -4.13 3.37
C THR A 200 22.46 -4.82 4.02
N LEU A 201 22.11 -4.37 5.21
CA LEU A 201 20.93 -4.80 5.96
C LEU A 201 20.19 -3.55 6.42
N ASN A 202 18.89 -3.49 6.19
CA ASN A 202 18.02 -2.47 6.73
C ASN A 202 16.88 -3.12 7.51
N THR A 203 16.62 -2.62 8.70
CA THR A 203 15.52 -3.05 9.55
C THR A 203 14.72 -1.84 9.98
N GLY A 204 13.43 -1.99 10.15
CA GLY A 204 12.58 -0.90 10.64
C GLY A 204 11.30 -1.43 11.25
N ILE A 205 10.81 -0.71 12.26
CA ILE A 205 9.53 -0.95 12.91
C ILE A 205 8.79 0.39 12.97
N ASP A 206 7.52 0.37 12.61
CA ASP A 206 6.60 1.51 12.66
C ASP A 206 5.37 1.13 13.47
N TYR A 207 4.91 2.05 14.29
CA TYR A 207 3.63 1.97 15.01
C TYR A 207 2.87 3.27 14.83
N LEU A 208 1.63 3.17 14.40
CA LEU A 208 0.69 4.29 14.29
C LEU A 208 -0.57 3.96 15.10
N ASP A 209 -1.00 4.90 15.92
CA ASP A 209 -2.32 4.91 16.57
C ASP A 209 -3.04 6.18 16.16
N SER A 210 -4.22 6.05 15.55
CA SER A 210 -5.01 7.17 15.06
C SER A 210 -6.46 7.05 15.53
N LYS A 211 -7.04 8.21 15.86
CA LYS A 211 -8.45 8.38 16.25
C LYS A 211 -9.00 9.58 15.52
N ILE A 212 -10.24 9.52 15.03
CA ILE A 212 -10.91 10.70 14.45
C ILE A 212 -11.14 11.76 15.54
N ASP A 213 -11.69 11.33 16.68
CA ASP A 213 -11.80 12.17 17.87
C ASP A 213 -10.91 11.60 18.98
N PRO A 214 -9.86 12.33 19.43
CA PRO A 214 -8.97 11.90 20.52
C PRO A 214 -9.69 11.55 21.82
N ARG A 215 -10.88 12.12 22.05
CA ARG A 215 -11.71 11.87 23.21
C ARG A 215 -12.51 10.58 23.11
N ASN A 216 -12.72 10.07 21.90
CA ASN A 216 -13.46 8.83 21.67
C ASN A 216 -12.51 7.62 21.81
N ASN A 217 -12.71 6.84 22.86
CA ASN A 217 -11.95 5.60 23.07
C ASN A 217 -12.55 4.38 22.35
N ARG A 218 -13.72 4.54 21.72
CA ARG A 218 -14.45 3.46 21.05
C ARG A 218 -14.11 3.36 19.57
N GLU A 219 -13.33 4.32 19.04
CA GLU A 219 -12.91 4.39 17.66
C GLU A 219 -11.40 4.57 17.57
N ASN A 220 -10.72 3.71 16.81
CA ASN A 220 -9.31 3.85 16.52
C ASN A 220 -8.92 3.06 15.26
N PHE A 221 -7.83 3.49 14.64
CA PHE A 221 -7.09 2.74 13.63
C PHE A 221 -5.64 2.61 14.09
N LYS A 222 -5.13 1.39 14.15
CA LYS A 222 -3.74 1.10 14.50
C LYS A 222 -3.04 0.38 13.38
N ARG A 223 -1.77 0.73 13.17
CA ARG A 223 -0.88 0.06 12.24
C ARG A 223 0.41 -0.32 12.94
N VAL A 224 0.86 -1.54 12.72
CA VAL A 224 2.20 -2.01 13.08
C VAL A 224 2.86 -2.54 11.82
N THR A 225 4.04 -2.05 11.48
CA THR A 225 4.82 -2.61 10.40
C THR A 225 6.21 -2.99 10.87
N GLY A 226 6.75 -4.06 10.32
CA GLY A 226 8.12 -4.48 10.54
C GLY A 226 8.75 -4.90 9.23
N SER A 227 10.00 -4.51 8.98
CA SER A 227 10.70 -4.87 7.76
C SER A 227 12.15 -5.27 8.03
N ILE A 228 12.61 -6.27 7.30
CA ILE A 228 14.01 -6.67 7.22
C ILE A 228 14.36 -6.80 5.74
N ARG A 229 15.34 -6.03 5.29
CA ARG A 229 15.80 -6.03 3.90
C ARG A 229 17.28 -6.26 3.88
N ALA A 230 17.73 -7.20 3.07
CA ALA A 230 19.13 -7.49 2.86
C ALA A 230 19.48 -7.41 1.39
N GLU A 231 20.62 -6.80 1.09
CA GLU A 231 21.21 -6.79 -0.25
C GLU A 231 22.63 -7.32 -0.17
N LYS A 232 22.95 -8.25 -1.05
CA LYS A 232 24.29 -8.78 -1.22
C LYS A 232 24.71 -8.64 -2.68
N ARG A 233 25.93 -8.10 -2.90
CA ARG A 233 26.53 -7.97 -4.21
C ARG A 233 27.77 -8.85 -4.32
N TRP A 234 27.97 -9.42 -5.51
CA TRP A 234 29.17 -10.12 -5.92
C TRP A 234 29.59 -9.55 -7.27
N THR A 235 30.82 -9.17 -7.37
CA THR A 235 31.35 -8.55 -8.59
C THR A 235 32.62 -9.23 -9.01
N ASN A 236 32.68 -9.65 -10.27
CA ASN A 236 33.90 -10.09 -10.94
C ASN A 236 34.14 -9.25 -12.22
N ASP A 237 35.11 -9.59 -13.02
CA ASP A 237 35.48 -8.81 -14.23
C ASP A 237 34.39 -8.74 -15.28
N HIS A 238 33.53 -9.75 -15.36
CA HIS A 238 32.49 -9.86 -16.39
C HIS A 238 31.09 -9.59 -15.86
N TRP A 239 30.80 -10.00 -14.62
CA TRP A 239 29.47 -10.07 -14.07
C TRP A 239 29.36 -9.35 -12.74
N ARG A 240 28.18 -8.74 -12.53
CA ARG A 240 27.74 -8.25 -11.22
C ARG A 240 26.44 -8.97 -10.89
N TRP A 241 26.46 -9.69 -9.79
CA TRP A 241 25.28 -10.29 -9.19
C TRP A 241 24.80 -9.41 -8.04
N THR A 242 23.51 -9.22 -7.95
CA THR A 242 22.89 -8.53 -6.81
C THR A 242 21.70 -9.38 -6.37
N PHE A 243 21.73 -9.79 -5.13
CA PHE A 243 20.59 -10.46 -4.50
C PHE A 243 20.00 -9.55 -3.45
N ASN A 244 18.70 -9.23 -3.61
CA ASN A 244 17.89 -8.49 -2.65
C ASN A 244 16.89 -9.45 -2.03
N SER A 245 16.71 -9.39 -0.73
CA SER A 245 15.64 -10.09 -0.02
C SER A 245 14.90 -9.14 0.92
N ASN A 246 13.59 -9.32 1.02
CA ASN A 246 12.71 -8.49 1.81
C ASN A 246 11.76 -9.39 2.59
N LEU A 247 11.74 -9.25 3.92
CA LEU A 247 10.73 -9.82 4.80
C LEU A 247 9.95 -8.66 5.40
N ASN A 248 8.64 -8.67 5.27
CA ASN A 248 7.79 -7.60 5.79
C ASN A 248 6.61 -8.20 6.54
N TYR A 249 6.33 -7.61 7.68
CA TYR A 249 5.10 -7.79 8.43
C TYR A 249 4.31 -6.48 8.39
N ARG A 250 2.99 -6.59 8.26
CA ARG A 250 2.04 -5.50 8.34
C ARG A 250 0.81 -5.97 9.09
N GLY A 251 0.50 -5.30 10.19
CA GLY A 251 -0.73 -5.48 10.95
C GLY A 251 -1.52 -4.17 10.96
N THR A 252 -2.81 -4.24 10.66
CA THR A 252 -3.76 -3.14 10.88
C THR A 252 -4.91 -3.63 11.74
N PHE A 253 -5.33 -2.77 12.65
CA PHE A 253 -6.41 -3.04 13.59
C PHE A 253 -7.33 -1.84 13.63
N GLU A 254 -8.60 -2.05 13.40
CA GLU A 254 -9.60 -0.99 13.37
C GLU A 254 -10.75 -1.36 14.30
N ASN A 255 -11.21 -0.39 15.04
CA ASN A 255 -12.31 -0.53 15.97
C ASN A 255 -13.18 0.71 15.87
N ASP A 256 -14.49 0.48 15.73
CA ASP A 256 -15.50 1.53 15.77
C ASP A 256 -16.76 0.98 16.46
N LYS A 257 -17.11 1.62 17.58
CA LYS A 257 -18.27 1.22 18.39
C LYS A 257 -19.06 2.46 18.74
N ASN A 258 -20.35 2.43 18.43
CA ASN A 258 -21.23 3.47 18.93
C ASN A 258 -21.35 3.40 20.45
N ASP A 259 -21.80 4.50 21.06
CA ASP A 259 -22.16 4.53 22.46
C ASP A 259 -23.68 4.29 22.60
N PRO A 260 -24.11 3.12 23.12
CA PRO A 260 -25.53 2.83 23.28
C PRO A 260 -26.23 3.83 24.21
N ASP A 261 -25.50 4.41 25.16
CA ASP A 261 -26.04 5.39 26.12
C ASP A 261 -26.34 6.74 25.44
N LEU A 262 -25.61 7.06 24.35
CA LEU A 262 -25.83 8.26 23.56
C LEU A 262 -26.78 8.03 22.38
N THR A 263 -27.12 6.78 22.10
CA THR A 263 -28.03 6.43 21.00
C THR A 263 -29.46 6.38 21.52
N PRO A 264 -30.39 7.21 20.99
CA PRO A 264 -31.76 7.33 21.53
C PRO A 264 -32.53 6.01 21.60
N SER A 265 -32.19 5.04 20.77
CA SER A 265 -32.83 3.72 20.70
C SER A 265 -32.07 2.63 21.48
N GLY A 266 -30.93 2.93 22.09
CA GLY A 266 -30.03 1.91 22.64
C GLY A 266 -29.49 0.95 21.58
N ALA A 267 -29.51 1.35 20.29
CA ALA A 267 -29.05 0.51 19.20
C ALA A 267 -27.54 0.26 19.31
N ILE A 268 -27.15 -0.99 19.11
CA ILE A 268 -25.75 -1.40 19.02
C ILE A 268 -25.33 -1.28 17.57
N ASP A 269 -24.16 -0.71 17.35
CA ASP A 269 -23.47 -0.73 16.08
C ASP A 269 -21.98 -0.76 16.36
N SER A 270 -21.31 -1.83 15.96
CA SER A 270 -19.90 -2.04 16.23
C SER A 270 -19.23 -2.71 15.02
N TYR A 271 -18.02 -2.25 14.72
CA TYR A 271 -17.17 -2.78 13.69
C TYR A 271 -15.76 -2.98 14.26
N GLU A 272 -15.25 -4.18 14.12
CA GLU A 272 -13.86 -4.51 14.46
C GLU A 272 -13.23 -5.20 13.26
N SER A 273 -12.01 -4.81 12.90
CA SER A 273 -11.26 -5.52 11.90
C SER A 273 -9.79 -5.67 12.26
N SER A 274 -9.19 -6.74 11.80
CA SER A 274 -7.76 -6.97 11.85
C SER A 274 -7.27 -7.56 10.53
N ASN A 275 -6.21 -7.00 9.99
CA ASN A 275 -5.49 -7.54 8.84
C ASN A 275 -4.02 -7.71 9.24
N ASN A 276 -3.55 -8.95 9.26
CA ASN A 276 -2.16 -9.29 9.56
C ASN A 276 -1.55 -9.96 8.35
N ALA A 277 -0.58 -9.33 7.72
CA ALA A 277 0.06 -9.81 6.51
C ALA A 277 1.56 -10.04 6.70
N LEU A 278 2.06 -11.15 6.20
CA LEU A 278 3.47 -11.47 6.12
C LEU A 278 3.84 -11.67 4.66
N SER A 279 4.93 -11.03 4.22
CA SER A 279 5.44 -11.17 2.86
C SER A 279 6.94 -11.40 2.84
N LEU A 280 7.36 -12.33 1.98
CA LEU A 280 8.75 -12.61 1.67
C LEU A 280 8.96 -12.39 0.17
N ALA A 281 10.00 -11.66 -0.19
CA ALA A 281 10.36 -11.43 -1.58
C ALA A 281 11.87 -11.51 -1.79
N GLY A 282 12.28 -11.95 -2.97
CA GLY A 282 13.66 -11.99 -3.38
C GLY A 282 13.82 -11.59 -4.85
N THR A 283 14.86 -10.80 -5.14
CA THR A 283 15.24 -10.44 -6.51
C THR A 283 16.71 -10.76 -6.73
N LEU A 284 16.99 -11.60 -7.70
CA LEU A 284 18.34 -11.90 -8.17
C LEU A 284 18.56 -11.19 -9.51
N SER A 285 19.53 -10.28 -9.55
CA SER A 285 19.89 -9.54 -10.75
C SER A 285 21.31 -9.89 -11.18
N LEU A 286 21.46 -10.24 -12.45
CA LEU A 286 22.75 -10.48 -13.11
C LEU A 286 22.96 -9.38 -14.14
N ASN A 287 24.05 -8.63 -14.03
CA ASN A 287 24.38 -7.55 -14.97
C ASN A 287 25.75 -7.85 -15.62
N ASN A 288 25.78 -7.78 -16.94
CA ASN A 288 27.01 -7.84 -17.71
C ASN A 288 27.78 -6.52 -17.58
N ARG A 289 29.03 -6.56 -17.14
CA ARG A 289 29.90 -5.38 -17.01
C ARG A 289 30.60 -5.02 -18.31
N LYS A 290 30.70 -5.95 -19.24
CA LYS A 290 31.30 -5.74 -20.56
C LYS A 290 30.25 -5.36 -21.60
N LYS A 291 30.68 -4.63 -22.62
CA LYS A 291 29.81 -4.36 -23.77
C LYS A 291 29.55 -5.68 -24.50
N GLY A 292 28.27 -5.99 -24.73
CA GLY A 292 27.87 -7.21 -25.42
C GLY A 292 26.36 -7.21 -25.70
N PHE A 293 25.90 -8.22 -26.43
CA PHE A 293 24.48 -8.38 -26.78
C PHE A 293 23.63 -8.60 -25.51
N PHE A 294 24.03 -9.54 -24.64
CA PHE A 294 23.36 -9.75 -23.36
C PHE A 294 23.76 -8.68 -22.34
N ARG A 295 22.79 -7.97 -21.76
CA ARG A 295 22.99 -6.92 -20.78
C ARG A 295 22.69 -7.34 -19.36
N SER A 296 21.49 -7.88 -19.12
CA SER A 296 21.08 -8.26 -17.76
C SER A 296 19.97 -9.31 -17.76
N LEU A 297 19.90 -10.05 -16.65
CA LEU A 297 18.79 -10.92 -16.27
C LEU A 297 18.34 -10.53 -14.87
N SER A 298 17.04 -10.39 -14.66
CA SER A 298 16.43 -10.18 -13.35
C SER A 298 15.39 -11.27 -13.10
N LEU A 299 15.50 -11.93 -11.96
CA LEU A 299 14.54 -12.91 -11.46
C LEU A 299 13.97 -12.39 -10.15
N THR A 300 12.67 -12.22 -10.08
CA THR A 300 11.95 -11.79 -8.86
C THR A 300 10.97 -12.87 -8.47
N ALA A 301 10.96 -13.24 -7.21
CA ALA A 301 9.97 -14.14 -6.64
C ALA A 301 9.46 -13.59 -5.32
N SER A 302 8.17 -13.77 -5.05
CA SER A 302 7.57 -13.41 -3.77
C SER A 302 6.43 -14.34 -3.39
N ALA A 303 6.20 -14.42 -2.09
CA ALA A 303 5.05 -15.06 -1.50
C ALA A 303 4.52 -14.18 -0.35
N SER A 304 3.23 -14.02 -0.27
CA SER A 304 2.57 -13.29 0.82
C SER A 304 1.30 -13.99 1.25
N GLY A 305 1.04 -13.95 2.56
CA GLY A 305 -0.20 -14.42 3.13
C GLY A 305 -0.73 -13.40 4.14
N SER A 306 -2.04 -13.33 4.29
CA SER A 306 -2.65 -12.52 5.34
C SER A 306 -3.77 -13.29 6.07
N TRP A 307 -4.10 -12.77 7.23
CA TRP A 307 -5.22 -13.18 8.07
C TRP A 307 -6.10 -11.96 8.26
N ASP A 308 -7.26 -11.99 7.62
CA ASP A 308 -8.18 -10.87 7.56
C ASP A 308 -9.45 -11.27 8.34
N ASN A 309 -9.67 -10.63 9.47
CA ASN A 309 -10.86 -10.87 10.27
C ASN A 309 -11.65 -9.57 10.39
N ILE A 310 -12.95 -9.67 10.17
CA ILE A 310 -13.91 -8.59 10.42
C ILE A 310 -15.02 -9.17 11.29
N HIS A 311 -15.36 -8.44 12.33
CA HIS A 311 -16.53 -8.70 13.16
C HIS A 311 -17.40 -7.46 13.22
N GLN A 312 -18.66 -7.61 12.86
CA GLN A 312 -19.63 -6.52 12.89
C GLN A 312 -20.90 -6.97 13.62
N GLU A 313 -21.35 -6.15 14.54
CA GLU A 313 -22.66 -6.29 15.17
C GLU A 313 -23.51 -5.06 14.90
N LYS A 314 -24.77 -5.25 14.56
CA LYS A 314 -25.69 -4.15 14.24
C LYS A 314 -27.10 -4.44 14.70
N THR A 315 -27.71 -3.48 15.37
CA THR A 315 -29.17 -3.49 15.59
C THR A 315 -29.90 -3.16 14.31
N VAL A 316 -30.62 -4.13 13.77
CA VAL A 316 -31.41 -3.99 12.55
C VAL A 316 -32.87 -3.74 12.90
N VAL A 317 -33.45 -2.68 12.34
CA VAL A 317 -34.86 -2.34 12.46
C VAL A 317 -35.45 -2.33 11.05
N PRO A 318 -36.11 -3.42 10.61
CA PRO A 318 -36.75 -3.47 9.30
C PRO A 318 -37.85 -2.39 9.18
N SER A 319 -37.80 -1.61 8.10
CA SER A 319 -38.79 -0.55 7.86
C SER A 319 -40.16 -1.09 7.43
N LYS A 320 -40.23 -2.36 7.05
CA LYS A 320 -41.43 -3.07 6.63
C LYS A 320 -41.36 -4.53 7.05
N LEU A 321 -42.49 -5.20 7.06
CA LEU A 321 -42.52 -6.65 7.25
C LEU A 321 -41.60 -7.33 6.22
N SER A 322 -40.57 -7.99 6.69
CA SER A 322 -39.57 -8.65 5.86
C SER A 322 -39.51 -10.13 6.20
N VAL A 323 -39.23 -10.95 5.19
CA VAL A 323 -39.15 -12.40 5.32
C VAL A 323 -37.76 -12.90 4.91
N VAL A 324 -37.31 -13.97 5.53
CA VAL A 324 -36.08 -14.67 5.15
C VAL A 324 -36.46 -15.95 4.44
N PRO A 325 -35.99 -16.19 3.20
CA PRO A 325 -36.19 -17.46 2.54
C PRO A 325 -35.47 -18.60 3.30
N THR A 326 -36.13 -19.72 3.45
CA THR A 326 -35.61 -20.90 4.14
C THR A 326 -34.96 -21.91 3.19
N ALA A 327 -35.05 -21.66 1.88
CA ALA A 327 -34.50 -22.54 0.85
C ALA A 327 -33.56 -21.78 -0.10
N THR A 328 -32.57 -22.49 -0.64
CA THR A 328 -31.61 -21.98 -1.64
C THR A 328 -32.02 -22.32 -3.08
N GLN A 329 -32.98 -23.22 -3.26
CA GLN A 329 -33.47 -23.61 -4.57
C GLN A 329 -34.60 -22.67 -5.06
N PRO A 330 -34.69 -22.37 -6.36
CA PRO A 330 -35.81 -21.63 -6.92
C PRO A 330 -37.12 -22.37 -6.69
N GLY A 331 -38.20 -21.66 -6.31
CA GLY A 331 -39.51 -22.25 -6.10
C GLY A 331 -40.32 -21.52 -5.05
N VAL A 332 -41.47 -22.09 -4.67
CA VAL A 332 -42.28 -21.64 -3.54
C VAL A 332 -41.87 -22.41 -2.32
N HIS A 333 -41.39 -21.71 -1.30
CA HIS A 333 -40.89 -22.28 -0.07
C HIS A 333 -41.47 -21.53 1.12
N ASP A 334 -41.45 -22.18 2.26
CA ASP A 334 -41.74 -21.52 3.51
C ASP A 334 -40.73 -20.41 3.78
N ALA A 335 -41.17 -19.36 4.47
CA ALA A 335 -40.31 -18.23 4.83
C ALA A 335 -40.50 -17.87 6.30
N GLU A 336 -39.47 -17.39 6.92
CA GLU A 336 -39.51 -16.94 8.32
C GLU A 336 -39.65 -15.41 8.35
N ILE A 337 -40.58 -14.91 9.17
CA ILE A 337 -40.77 -13.47 9.36
C ILE A 337 -39.68 -12.94 10.29
N LEU A 338 -39.00 -11.88 9.85
CA LEU A 338 -38.03 -11.21 10.69
C LEU A 338 -38.69 -10.49 11.88
N PRO A 339 -38.05 -10.50 13.06
CA PRO A 339 -38.47 -9.65 14.17
C PRO A 339 -38.45 -8.17 13.80
N SER A 340 -39.25 -7.37 14.47
CA SER A 340 -39.32 -5.90 14.27
C SER A 340 -38.01 -5.21 14.65
N THR A 341 -37.23 -5.82 15.50
CA THR A 341 -35.88 -5.36 15.89
C THR A 341 -35.07 -6.58 16.33
N TYR A 342 -33.84 -6.68 15.85
CA TYR A 342 -32.93 -7.76 16.22
C TYR A 342 -31.49 -7.31 16.13
N LEU A 343 -30.61 -7.97 16.89
CA LEU A 343 -29.16 -7.84 16.75
C LEU A 343 -28.68 -8.82 15.69
N ALA A 344 -28.02 -8.29 14.66
CA ALA A 344 -27.37 -9.07 13.61
C ALA A 344 -25.87 -9.10 13.86
N SER A 345 -25.22 -10.20 13.50
CA SER A 345 -23.76 -10.36 13.52
C SER A 345 -23.29 -10.82 12.15
N LEU A 346 -22.13 -10.31 11.75
CA LEU A 346 -21.42 -10.71 10.55
C LEU A 346 -19.95 -10.92 10.91
N ASP A 347 -19.45 -12.10 10.66
CA ASP A 347 -18.02 -12.42 10.74
C ASP A 347 -17.48 -12.65 9.35
N VAL A 348 -16.29 -12.11 9.06
CA VAL A 348 -15.56 -12.37 7.82
C VAL A 348 -14.18 -12.91 8.19
N ASN A 349 -13.89 -14.09 7.67
CA ASN A 349 -12.62 -14.76 7.88
C ASN A 349 -11.96 -15.01 6.52
N GLY A 350 -10.93 -14.23 6.22
CA GLY A 350 -10.14 -14.34 4.98
C GLY A 350 -8.71 -14.77 5.27
N ASN A 351 -8.19 -15.70 4.48
CA ASN A 351 -6.79 -16.11 4.49
C ASN A 351 -6.23 -16.07 3.06
N PRO A 352 -6.11 -14.88 2.46
CA PRO A 352 -5.57 -14.74 1.12
C PRO A 352 -4.08 -15.08 1.09
N PHE A 353 -3.68 -15.82 0.06
CA PHE A 353 -2.31 -16.17 -0.26
C PHE A 353 -2.01 -15.76 -1.69
N ASN A 354 -0.89 -15.09 -1.90
CA ASN A 354 -0.43 -14.64 -3.21
C ASN A 354 1.01 -15.11 -3.43
N ALA A 355 1.28 -15.63 -4.61
CA ALA A 355 2.63 -15.97 -5.07
C ALA A 355 2.88 -15.32 -6.43
N PHE A 356 4.11 -14.85 -6.63
CA PHE A 356 4.52 -14.14 -7.83
C PHE A 356 5.94 -14.53 -8.22
N VAL A 357 6.15 -14.79 -9.51
CA VAL A 357 7.48 -15.01 -10.08
C VAL A 357 7.58 -14.26 -11.39
N LYS A 358 8.66 -13.51 -11.59
CA LYS A 358 8.92 -12.71 -12.79
C LYS A 358 10.35 -12.87 -13.24
N ALA A 359 10.55 -13.05 -14.54
CA ALA A 359 11.85 -13.10 -15.18
C ALA A 359 11.92 -12.10 -16.32
N ILE A 360 12.98 -11.28 -16.37
CA ILE A 360 13.23 -10.30 -17.44
C ILE A 360 14.68 -10.41 -17.88
N ALA A 361 14.90 -10.65 -19.17
CA ALA A 361 16.20 -10.57 -19.82
C ALA A 361 16.27 -9.30 -20.68
N THR A 362 17.38 -8.59 -20.61
CA THR A 362 17.62 -7.36 -21.38
C THR A 362 18.80 -7.59 -22.31
N PHE A 363 18.62 -7.21 -23.57
CA PHE A 363 19.60 -7.30 -24.63
C PHE A 363 19.86 -5.93 -25.25
N ASN A 364 21.12 -5.66 -25.60
CA ASN A 364 21.49 -4.48 -26.37
C ASN A 364 21.82 -4.92 -27.80
N TYR A 365 21.11 -4.36 -28.75
CA TYR A 365 21.39 -4.59 -30.16
C TYR A 365 21.62 -3.24 -30.86
N ASN A 366 22.86 -3.00 -31.28
CA ASN A 366 23.25 -1.79 -31.96
C ASN A 366 23.49 -2.09 -33.45
N TYR A 367 22.77 -1.40 -34.30
CA TYR A 367 22.95 -1.50 -35.75
C TYR A 367 23.15 -0.10 -36.34
N ARG A 368 24.32 0.16 -36.91
CA ARG A 368 24.75 1.48 -37.37
C ARG A 368 24.60 2.55 -36.27
N ASN A 369 23.77 3.57 -36.48
CA ASN A 369 23.51 4.66 -35.53
C ASN A 369 22.26 4.36 -34.62
N TRP A 370 21.67 3.16 -34.72
CA TRP A 370 20.50 2.79 -34.00
C TRP A 370 20.90 1.99 -32.75
N PHE A 371 20.52 2.52 -31.59
CA PHE A 371 20.71 1.83 -30.31
C PHE A 371 19.38 1.23 -29.88
N ASN A 372 19.34 -0.10 -29.84
CA ASN A 372 18.13 -0.81 -29.46
C ASN A 372 18.34 -1.54 -28.13
N ILE A 373 17.36 -1.43 -27.25
CA ILE A 373 17.27 -2.21 -26.02
C ILE A 373 16.04 -3.10 -26.17
N ILE A 374 16.26 -4.41 -26.15
CA ILE A 374 15.22 -5.41 -26.26
C ILE A 374 15.07 -6.04 -24.88
N LYS A 375 13.87 -6.03 -24.32
CA LYS A 375 13.52 -6.72 -23.10
C LYS A 375 12.56 -7.85 -23.41
N VAL A 376 12.86 -9.03 -22.92
CA VAL A 376 12.02 -10.23 -23.02
C VAL A 376 11.77 -10.75 -21.62
N GLY A 377 10.54 -11.05 -21.29
CA GLY A 377 10.21 -11.54 -19.97
C GLY A 377 8.83 -12.15 -19.89
N GLY A 378 8.54 -12.68 -18.73
CA GLY A 378 7.24 -13.20 -18.37
C GLY A 378 7.06 -13.19 -16.85
N ASP A 379 5.82 -13.22 -16.42
CA ASP A 379 5.46 -13.39 -15.02
C ASP A 379 4.43 -14.52 -14.84
N TRP A 380 4.42 -15.05 -13.64
CA TRP A 380 3.44 -16.01 -13.18
C TRP A 380 2.90 -15.54 -11.84
N ARG A 381 1.58 -15.65 -11.66
CA ARG A 381 0.87 -15.24 -10.46
C ARG A 381 -0.08 -16.33 -10.01
N MET A 382 -0.21 -16.46 -8.71
CA MET A 382 -1.18 -17.32 -8.05
C MET A 382 -1.83 -16.54 -6.92
N ASN A 383 -3.16 -16.47 -6.95
CA ASN A 383 -3.95 -15.83 -5.91
C ASN A 383 -4.99 -16.85 -5.44
N LYS A 384 -5.06 -17.09 -4.14
CA LYS A 384 -6.03 -18.01 -3.54
C LYS A 384 -6.41 -17.55 -2.14
N ASN A 385 -7.68 -17.70 -1.78
CA ASN A 385 -8.15 -17.49 -0.44
C ASN A 385 -8.47 -18.84 0.23
N TYR A 386 -7.94 -19.04 1.42
CA TYR A 386 -8.14 -20.25 2.23
C TYR A 386 -9.05 -19.98 3.43
N GLY A 387 -9.65 -18.78 3.54
CA GLY A 387 -10.56 -18.43 4.61
C GLY A 387 -11.96 -19.05 4.45
N GLU A 388 -12.75 -18.93 5.48
CA GLU A 388 -14.13 -19.43 5.50
C GLU A 388 -15.13 -18.48 4.83
N GLY A 389 -14.72 -17.21 4.66
CA GLY A 389 -15.56 -16.18 4.04
C GLY A 389 -16.46 -15.49 5.04
N GLN A 390 -17.69 -15.20 4.62
CA GLN A 390 -18.67 -14.46 5.41
C GLN A 390 -19.58 -15.43 6.15
N LEU A 391 -19.60 -15.32 7.47
CA LEU A 391 -20.41 -16.11 8.38
C LEU A 391 -21.44 -15.20 9.06
N TYR A 392 -22.70 -15.56 8.99
CA TYR A 392 -23.82 -14.80 9.58
C TYR A 392 -25.02 -15.70 9.86
N ASP A 393 -25.87 -15.27 10.77
CA ASP A 393 -27.14 -15.95 11.01
C ASP A 393 -28.13 -15.58 9.88
N MET A 394 -28.53 -16.56 9.10
CA MET A 394 -29.52 -16.38 8.02
C MET A 394 -30.89 -15.92 8.53
N ARG A 395 -31.22 -16.19 9.78
CA ARG A 395 -32.47 -15.77 10.43
C ARG A 395 -32.40 -14.34 10.94
N ARG A 396 -31.19 -13.77 11.06
CA ARG A 396 -30.94 -12.40 11.52
C ARG A 396 -29.91 -11.72 10.64
N PRO A 397 -30.19 -11.57 9.34
CA PRO A 397 -29.22 -11.02 8.42
C PRO A 397 -28.94 -9.54 8.74
N ILE A 398 -27.68 -9.14 8.57
CA ILE A 398 -27.27 -7.75 8.74
C ILE A 398 -27.89 -6.81 7.70
N SER A 399 -28.28 -7.35 6.55
CA SER A 399 -29.03 -6.66 5.51
C SER A 399 -30.32 -7.40 5.21
N ILE A 400 -31.42 -6.63 5.16
CA ILE A 400 -32.73 -7.14 4.76
C ILE A 400 -32.91 -7.19 3.24
N ASP A 401 -32.02 -6.53 2.49
CA ASP A 401 -32.04 -6.58 1.04
C ASP A 401 -31.43 -7.91 0.56
N ILE A 402 -32.25 -8.68 -0.14
CA ILE A 402 -31.87 -10.01 -0.61
C ILE A 402 -30.75 -9.97 -1.66
N THR A 403 -30.64 -8.87 -2.41
CA THR A 403 -29.60 -8.70 -3.45
C THR A 403 -28.22 -8.38 -2.85
N THR A 404 -28.21 -7.93 -1.61
CA THR A 404 -27.01 -7.48 -0.91
C THR A 404 -26.65 -8.32 0.31
N ARG A 405 -27.26 -9.50 0.45
CA ARG A 405 -26.94 -10.42 1.57
C ARG A 405 -25.52 -10.95 1.48
N PRO A 406 -24.83 -11.03 2.59
CA PRO A 406 -23.53 -11.68 2.65
C PRO A 406 -23.58 -13.12 2.15
N ARG A 407 -22.47 -13.60 1.59
CA ARG A 407 -22.33 -14.98 1.10
C ARG A 407 -21.03 -15.59 1.60
N PRO A 408 -21.03 -16.87 2.00
CA PRO A 408 -19.82 -17.61 2.30
C PRO A 408 -18.90 -17.68 1.07
N PHE A 409 -17.60 -17.86 1.27
CA PHE A 409 -16.64 -18.02 0.16
C PHE A 409 -16.98 -19.21 -0.75
N ASN A 410 -17.52 -20.28 -0.17
CA ASN A 410 -17.89 -21.47 -0.94
C ASN A 410 -18.97 -21.22 -1.99
N ASP A 411 -19.72 -20.13 -1.86
CA ASP A 411 -20.75 -19.71 -2.81
C ASP A 411 -20.21 -18.77 -3.90
N ILE A 412 -18.97 -18.30 -3.76
CA ILE A 412 -18.27 -17.45 -4.72
C ILE A 412 -17.10 -18.26 -5.26
N PRO A 413 -17.19 -18.82 -6.49
CA PRO A 413 -16.05 -19.50 -7.08
C PRO A 413 -14.88 -18.50 -7.20
N ALA A 414 -13.72 -18.92 -6.69
CA ALA A 414 -12.48 -18.17 -6.75
C ALA A 414 -11.90 -18.15 -8.17
#